data_e394415d5b5aa154604093d910129ab3
#
_entry.id   e394415d5b5aa154604093d910129ab3
#
_cell.length_a   1.000
_cell.length_b   1.000
_cell.length_c   1.000
_cell.angle_alpha   90.00
_cell.angle_beta   90.00
_cell.angle_gamma   90.00
#
_symmetry.space_group_name_H-M   'P 1'
#
loop_
_entity.id
_entity.type
_entity.pdbx_description
1 polymer ?
#
loop_
_entity_poly.entity_id
_entity_poly.type
_entity_poly.pdbx_seq_one_letter_code
_entity_poly.pdbx_strand_id
1 'polypeptide(L)'
;MYSDTHFHYKLMTEEWGINGLETLETMAERNCFFGLDIGTKADDLFERQSVCEKTIAQIKDTKTADKVRNFLYFSAGIWPSLDEIKDRENRIEVLKKYIAEAEKGEQDTLHRKVIAIGEGGLDHHWNPGGADGRCESDFDEKVYQGERELFEMQLELARELKLPFIIHSRDAFEDTLDCLNNVGYHNGIVHCYSYGIEEARKCLDLGWYIAFGGAVTYNKKAKLEEFKELLRYVPSERFLC
;
A
#
# COMPACT_ATOMS: atom_id res chain seq x y z
N MET A 1 -9.30 -18.69 8.63
CA MET A 1 -9.06 -18.14 7.28
C MET A 1 -9.08 -16.62 7.42
N TYR A 2 -8.08 -15.93 6.93
CA TYR A 2 -7.96 -14.47 6.97
C TYR A 2 -7.19 -13.95 5.76
N SER A 3 -7.24 -12.64 5.54
CA SER A 3 -6.42 -11.92 4.57
C SER A 3 -5.63 -10.82 5.28
N ASP A 4 -4.52 -10.43 4.69
CA ASP A 4 -3.77 -9.22 5.05
C ASP A 4 -3.58 -8.40 3.78
N THR A 5 -4.19 -7.23 3.74
CA THR A 5 -4.20 -6.40 2.54
C THR A 5 -3.07 -5.39 2.49
N HIS A 6 -2.19 -5.34 3.52
CA HIS A 6 -1.14 -4.35 3.57
C HIS A 6 0.00 -4.71 4.55
N PHE A 7 1.10 -5.20 4.03
CA PHE A 7 2.34 -5.36 4.79
C PHE A 7 3.57 -5.07 3.91
N HIS A 8 4.70 -4.78 4.55
CA HIS A 8 5.98 -4.50 3.89
C HIS A 8 6.99 -5.57 4.29
N TYR A 9 6.95 -6.73 3.61
CA TYR A 9 7.71 -7.90 4.04
C TYR A 9 9.21 -7.67 4.14
N LYS A 10 9.81 -7.04 3.11
CA LYS A 10 11.25 -6.71 3.11
C LYS A 10 11.60 -5.81 4.29
N LEU A 11 10.85 -4.75 4.52
CA LEU A 11 11.07 -3.80 5.61
C LEU A 11 10.96 -4.48 6.98
N MET A 12 9.93 -5.31 7.15
CA MET A 12 9.70 -6.08 8.39
C MET A 12 10.89 -7.00 8.69
N THR A 13 11.45 -7.66 7.69
CA THR A 13 12.50 -8.67 7.89
C THR A 13 13.89 -8.06 7.97
N GLU A 14 14.23 -7.12 7.09
CA GLU A 14 15.58 -6.58 6.98
C GLU A 14 15.85 -5.40 7.92
N GLU A 15 14.83 -4.57 8.21
CA GLU A 15 15.01 -3.38 9.05
C GLU A 15 14.46 -3.56 10.46
N TRP A 16 13.30 -4.24 10.62
CA TRP A 16 12.68 -4.40 11.94
C TRP A 16 13.05 -5.72 12.62
N GLY A 17 13.84 -6.58 11.95
CA GLY A 17 14.35 -7.83 12.51
C GLY A 17 13.27 -8.88 12.78
N ILE A 18 12.12 -8.81 12.12
CA ILE A 18 11.07 -9.82 12.23
C ILE A 18 11.51 -11.08 11.50
N ASN A 19 11.31 -12.24 12.12
CA ASN A 19 11.63 -13.53 11.50
C ASN A 19 10.69 -13.81 10.32
N GLY A 20 11.14 -13.55 9.10
CA GLY A 20 10.35 -13.70 7.89
C GLY A 20 9.91 -15.13 7.63
N LEU A 21 10.77 -16.13 7.89
CA LEU A 21 10.42 -17.54 7.73
C LEU A 21 9.26 -17.92 8.64
N GLU A 22 9.36 -17.64 9.92
CA GLU A 22 8.32 -17.90 10.91
C GLU A 22 7.01 -17.16 10.56
N THR A 23 7.13 -15.93 10.05
CA THR A 23 5.97 -15.13 9.62
C THR A 23 5.21 -15.83 8.49
N LEU A 24 5.88 -16.21 7.41
CA LEU A 24 5.23 -16.85 6.26
C LEU A 24 4.68 -18.24 6.61
N GLU A 25 5.42 -19.03 7.40
CA GLU A 25 4.93 -20.34 7.89
C GLU A 25 3.69 -20.16 8.77
N THR A 26 3.69 -19.20 9.70
CA THR A 26 2.54 -18.87 10.55
C THR A 26 1.33 -18.42 9.75
N MET A 27 1.54 -17.59 8.71
CA MET A 27 0.46 -17.16 7.81
C MET A 27 -0.17 -18.38 7.10
N ALA A 28 0.65 -19.29 6.59
CA ALA A 28 0.18 -20.51 5.93
C ALA A 28 -0.55 -21.46 6.90
N GLU A 29 -0.04 -21.65 8.12
CA GLU A 29 -0.65 -22.48 9.16
C GLU A 29 -2.02 -21.94 9.61
N ARG A 30 -2.15 -20.63 9.73
CA ARG A 30 -3.40 -19.95 10.10
C ARG A 30 -4.38 -19.81 8.93
N ASN A 31 -4.10 -20.45 7.79
CA ASN A 31 -4.92 -20.40 6.57
C ASN A 31 -5.13 -18.96 6.06
N CYS A 32 -4.04 -18.20 5.95
CA CYS A 32 -4.04 -16.99 5.13
C CYS A 32 -4.37 -17.39 3.69
N PHE A 33 -5.32 -16.72 3.07
CA PHE A 33 -5.71 -16.98 1.68
C PHE A 33 -5.34 -15.84 0.73
N PHE A 34 -4.98 -14.68 1.29
CA PHE A 34 -4.56 -13.51 0.54
C PHE A 34 -3.63 -12.65 1.40
N GLY A 35 -2.44 -12.37 0.89
CA GLY A 35 -1.46 -11.49 1.51
C GLY A 35 -0.88 -10.56 0.46
N LEU A 36 -0.89 -9.25 0.70
CA LEU A 36 -0.43 -8.24 -0.25
C LEU A 36 0.80 -7.51 0.29
N ASP A 37 1.95 -7.79 -0.31
CA ASP A 37 3.21 -7.07 -0.06
C ASP A 37 3.22 -5.75 -0.85
N ILE A 38 3.48 -4.65 -0.17
CA ILE A 38 3.25 -3.30 -0.67
C ILE A 38 4.52 -2.65 -1.17
N GLY A 39 4.45 -2.09 -2.40
CA GLY A 39 5.48 -1.28 -3.03
C GLY A 39 5.49 0.16 -2.54
N THR A 40 6.67 0.73 -2.38
CA THR A 40 6.87 2.12 -1.94
C THR A 40 7.86 2.90 -2.81
N LYS A 41 8.59 2.21 -3.70
CA LYS A 41 9.52 2.83 -4.65
C LYS A 41 9.29 2.30 -6.05
N ALA A 42 9.55 3.13 -7.04
CA ALA A 42 9.33 2.79 -8.44
C ALA A 42 10.05 1.51 -8.90
N ASP A 43 11.15 1.14 -8.25
CA ASP A 43 12.07 0.07 -8.64
C ASP A 43 12.26 -1.02 -7.56
N ASP A 44 11.43 -1.09 -6.53
CA ASP A 44 11.59 -2.05 -5.43
C ASP A 44 10.97 -3.43 -5.69
N LEU A 45 10.12 -3.57 -6.70
CA LEU A 45 9.29 -4.75 -6.93
C LEU A 45 10.10 -6.06 -6.98
N PHE A 46 11.11 -6.14 -7.85
CA PHE A 46 11.89 -7.38 -8.02
C PHE A 46 12.74 -7.72 -6.80
N GLU A 47 13.21 -6.71 -6.09
CA GLU A 47 13.94 -6.91 -4.84
C GLU A 47 13.03 -7.52 -3.77
N ARG A 48 11.82 -6.97 -3.57
CA ARG A 48 10.81 -7.49 -2.63
C ARG A 48 10.42 -8.93 -2.97
N GLN A 49 10.15 -9.20 -4.24
CA GLN A 49 9.87 -10.56 -4.73
C GLN A 49 11.04 -11.51 -4.45
N SER A 50 12.29 -11.09 -4.70
CA SER A 50 13.48 -11.88 -4.42
C SER A 50 13.63 -12.21 -2.93
N VAL A 51 13.35 -11.26 -2.03
CA VAL A 51 13.37 -11.50 -0.57
C VAL A 51 12.33 -12.55 -0.19
N CYS A 52 11.11 -12.45 -0.70
CA CYS A 52 10.05 -13.44 -0.47
C CYS A 52 10.46 -14.84 -1.00
N GLU A 53 10.95 -14.93 -2.24
CA GLU A 53 11.38 -16.21 -2.82
C GLU A 53 12.52 -16.86 -2.04
N LYS A 54 13.52 -16.09 -1.60
CA LYS A 54 14.61 -16.59 -0.76
C LYS A 54 14.09 -17.16 0.57
N THR A 55 13.07 -16.55 1.15
CA THR A 55 12.45 -17.06 2.37
C THR A 55 11.61 -18.31 2.09
N ILE A 56 10.81 -18.31 1.04
CA ILE A 56 9.99 -19.48 0.65
C ILE A 56 10.88 -20.69 0.38
N ALA A 57 12.05 -20.51 -0.22
CA ALA A 57 13.01 -21.58 -0.47
C ALA A 57 13.58 -22.23 0.81
N GLN A 58 13.45 -21.58 1.97
CA GLN A 58 13.86 -22.13 3.27
C GLN A 58 12.76 -22.98 3.93
N ILE A 59 11.51 -22.88 3.47
CA ILE A 59 10.38 -23.66 3.98
C ILE A 59 10.59 -25.13 3.61
N LYS A 60 10.72 -26.00 4.63
CA LYS A 60 11.01 -27.41 4.42
C LYS A 60 9.82 -28.22 3.89
N ASP A 61 8.62 -27.87 4.34
CA ASP A 61 7.40 -28.51 3.87
C ASP A 61 6.93 -27.89 2.56
N THR A 62 6.98 -28.67 1.49
CA THR A 62 6.59 -28.21 0.14
C THR A 62 5.14 -27.73 0.07
N LYS A 63 4.23 -28.34 0.82
CA LYS A 63 2.82 -27.93 0.84
C LYS A 63 2.66 -26.54 1.48
N THR A 64 3.45 -26.25 2.52
CA THR A 64 3.48 -24.93 3.16
C THR A 64 4.09 -23.90 2.20
N ALA A 65 5.20 -24.24 1.53
CA ALA A 65 5.80 -23.34 0.52
C ALA A 65 4.81 -23.01 -0.61
N ASP A 66 4.09 -24.02 -1.12
CA ASP A 66 3.07 -23.82 -2.17
C ASP A 66 1.90 -22.96 -1.68
N LYS A 67 1.44 -23.16 -0.43
CA LYS A 67 0.43 -22.28 0.18
C LYS A 67 0.89 -20.82 0.22
N VAL A 68 2.14 -20.56 0.63
CA VAL A 68 2.70 -19.21 0.67
C VAL A 68 2.72 -18.61 -0.73
N ARG A 69 3.23 -19.32 -1.72
CA ARG A 69 3.19 -18.85 -3.12
C ARG A 69 1.78 -18.55 -3.60
N ASN A 70 0.79 -19.29 -3.16
CA ASN A 70 -0.59 -19.14 -3.62
C ASN A 70 -1.27 -17.91 -3.02
N PHE A 71 -1.01 -17.56 -1.77
CA PHE A 71 -1.66 -16.40 -1.14
C PHE A 71 -0.89 -15.09 -1.29
N LEU A 72 0.40 -15.12 -1.62
CA LEU A 72 1.24 -13.93 -1.67
C LEU A 72 1.09 -13.20 -3.01
N TYR A 73 0.78 -11.91 -2.94
CA TYR A 73 0.64 -10.98 -4.06
C TYR A 73 1.44 -9.70 -3.79
N PHE A 74 1.62 -8.88 -4.82
CA PHE A 74 2.39 -7.64 -4.75
C PHE A 74 1.61 -6.47 -5.31
N SER A 75 1.81 -5.30 -4.72
CA SER A 75 1.53 -4.04 -5.39
C SER A 75 2.83 -3.44 -5.95
N ALA A 76 2.68 -2.50 -6.87
CA ALA A 76 3.77 -1.69 -7.38
C ALA A 76 3.34 -0.21 -7.33
N GLY A 77 4.12 0.63 -6.66
CA GLY A 77 3.75 2.03 -6.45
C GLY A 77 4.87 2.84 -5.82
N ILE A 78 4.63 4.13 -5.71
CA ILE A 78 5.61 5.12 -5.26
C ILE A 78 5.02 5.91 -4.11
N TRP A 79 5.53 5.67 -2.90
CA TRP A 79 5.22 6.48 -1.73
C TRP A 79 5.86 7.87 -1.88
N PRO A 80 5.22 8.97 -1.45
CA PRO A 80 5.64 10.34 -1.77
C PRO A 80 6.86 10.80 -0.95
N SER A 81 8.01 10.14 -1.10
CA SER A 81 9.28 10.67 -0.58
C SER A 81 9.77 11.83 -1.43
N LEU A 82 10.59 12.70 -0.83
CA LEU A 82 11.06 13.92 -1.49
C LEU A 82 11.79 13.64 -2.82
N ASP A 83 12.60 12.59 -2.87
CA ASP A 83 13.37 12.21 -4.06
C ASP A 83 12.45 11.68 -5.17
N GLU A 84 11.46 10.87 -4.81
CA GLU A 84 10.46 10.35 -5.77
C GLU A 84 9.60 11.48 -6.34
N ILE A 85 9.19 12.45 -5.51
CA ILE A 85 8.42 13.63 -5.93
C ILE A 85 9.23 14.49 -6.92
N LYS A 86 10.49 14.76 -6.61
CA LYS A 86 11.35 15.62 -7.45
C LYS A 86 11.65 15.01 -8.82
N ASP A 87 11.76 13.71 -8.91
CA ASP A 87 12.06 12.96 -10.15
C ASP A 87 10.81 12.22 -10.70
N ARG A 88 9.61 12.61 -10.31
CA ARG A 88 8.33 11.90 -10.55
C ARG A 88 8.11 11.44 -11.98
N GLU A 89 8.48 12.27 -12.97
CA GLU A 89 8.29 11.94 -14.39
C GLU A 89 9.13 10.73 -14.82
N ASN A 90 10.40 10.68 -14.38
CA ASN A 90 11.24 9.52 -14.62
C ASN A 90 10.82 8.32 -13.76
N ARG A 91 10.44 8.55 -12.51
CA ARG A 91 10.05 7.48 -11.58
C ARG A 91 8.78 6.74 -12.03
N ILE A 92 7.81 7.44 -12.61
CA ILE A 92 6.62 6.80 -13.16
C ILE A 92 6.96 5.92 -14.39
N GLU A 93 7.90 6.33 -15.23
CA GLU A 93 8.37 5.52 -16.36
C GLU A 93 9.14 4.28 -15.89
N VAL A 94 9.94 4.40 -14.83
CA VAL A 94 10.60 3.26 -14.17
C VAL A 94 9.54 2.28 -13.63
N LEU A 95 8.52 2.77 -12.92
CA LEU A 95 7.43 1.94 -12.39
C LEU A 95 6.71 1.17 -13.50
N LYS A 96 6.33 1.86 -14.59
CA LYS A 96 5.69 1.23 -15.76
C LYS A 96 6.56 0.10 -16.35
N LYS A 97 7.87 0.35 -16.47
CA LYS A 97 8.82 -0.65 -16.97
C LYS A 97 8.87 -1.89 -16.07
N TYR A 98 8.94 -1.71 -14.75
CA TYR A 98 8.99 -2.83 -13.80
C TYR A 98 7.72 -3.66 -13.82
N ILE A 99 6.55 -3.02 -13.90
CA ILE A 99 5.26 -3.72 -14.02
C ILE A 99 5.21 -4.51 -15.33
N ALA A 100 5.54 -3.89 -16.46
CA ALA A 100 5.53 -4.55 -17.77
C ALA A 100 6.55 -5.69 -17.87
N GLU A 101 7.66 -5.63 -17.14
CA GLU A 101 8.63 -6.71 -17.05
C GLU A 101 8.12 -7.86 -16.17
N ALA A 102 7.48 -7.56 -15.05
CA ALA A 102 6.85 -8.55 -14.19
C ALA A 102 5.77 -9.36 -14.93
N GLU A 103 4.98 -8.73 -15.79
CA GLU A 103 3.95 -9.41 -16.60
C GLU A 103 4.53 -10.44 -17.57
N LYS A 104 5.80 -10.32 -17.96
CA LYS A 104 6.50 -11.29 -18.84
C LYS A 104 7.03 -12.51 -18.09
N GLY A 105 7.01 -12.50 -16.75
CA GLY A 105 7.49 -13.60 -15.93
C GLY A 105 6.71 -14.90 -16.16
N GLU A 106 7.26 -16.04 -15.74
CA GLU A 106 6.59 -17.35 -15.81
C GLU A 106 5.36 -17.40 -14.90
N GLN A 107 4.34 -18.15 -15.30
CA GLN A 107 3.03 -18.18 -14.61
C GLN A 107 3.10 -18.62 -13.14
N ASP A 108 4.09 -19.46 -12.80
CA ASP A 108 4.22 -20.05 -11.47
C ASP A 108 5.19 -19.27 -10.54
N THR A 109 5.69 -18.13 -11.00
CA THR A 109 6.59 -17.28 -10.19
C THR A 109 5.86 -16.14 -9.52
N LEU A 110 6.43 -15.59 -8.44
CA LEU A 110 5.88 -14.38 -7.80
C LEU A 110 5.90 -13.14 -8.73
N HIS A 111 6.65 -13.17 -9.82
CA HIS A 111 6.80 -12.06 -10.75
C HIS A 111 5.47 -11.58 -11.37
N ARG A 112 4.55 -12.49 -11.68
CA ARG A 112 3.24 -12.16 -12.28
C ARG A 112 2.15 -11.76 -11.30
N LYS A 113 2.49 -11.58 -10.04
CA LYS A 113 1.49 -11.33 -8.99
C LYS A 113 1.32 -9.88 -8.61
N VAL A 114 1.61 -8.95 -9.52
CA VAL A 114 1.26 -7.52 -9.33
C VAL A 114 -0.23 -7.36 -9.61
N ILE A 115 -0.98 -7.01 -8.57
CA ILE A 115 -2.45 -6.95 -8.64
C ILE A 115 -3.03 -5.60 -8.24
N ALA A 116 -2.20 -4.67 -7.84
CA ALA A 116 -2.59 -3.32 -7.46
C ALA A 116 -1.48 -2.31 -7.76
N ILE A 117 -1.87 -1.06 -7.99
CA ILE A 117 -0.94 0.07 -8.01
C ILE A 117 -0.93 0.71 -6.61
N GLY A 118 0.23 1.06 -6.13
CA GLY A 118 0.42 1.67 -4.79
C GLY A 118 1.37 0.85 -3.89
N GLU A 119 1.64 1.37 -2.67
CA GLU A 119 0.92 2.55 -2.16
C GLU A 119 1.46 3.84 -2.80
N GLY A 120 0.55 4.75 -2.99
CA GLY A 120 0.84 6.10 -3.44
C GLY A 120 -0.21 7.06 -2.90
N GLY A 121 0.06 8.35 -2.92
CA GLY A 121 -0.87 9.33 -2.37
C GLY A 121 -0.16 10.52 -1.78
N LEU A 122 -0.74 11.10 -0.72
CA LEU A 122 -0.28 12.34 -0.08
C LEU A 122 -0.01 12.11 1.40
N ASP A 123 1.10 12.66 1.90
CA ASP A 123 1.46 12.63 3.32
C ASP A 123 1.88 14.02 3.81
N HIS A 124 1.00 14.69 4.54
CA HIS A 124 1.28 16.01 5.12
C HIS A 124 1.58 15.93 6.62
N HIS A 125 1.87 14.74 7.12
CA HIS A 125 2.32 14.56 8.50
C HIS A 125 3.83 14.75 8.61
N TRP A 126 4.25 15.54 9.58
CA TRP A 126 5.66 15.83 9.79
C TRP A 126 6.18 15.13 11.04
N ASN A 127 7.19 14.28 10.84
CA ASN A 127 7.91 13.66 11.93
C ASN A 127 9.13 14.51 12.31
N PRO A 128 9.40 14.70 13.60
CA PRO A 128 10.62 15.38 14.03
C PRO A 128 11.86 14.72 13.44
N GLY A 129 12.71 15.49 12.75
CA GLY A 129 13.95 15.00 12.17
C GLY A 129 13.83 14.30 10.81
N GLY A 130 12.63 14.29 10.19
CA GLY A 130 12.47 13.73 8.84
C GLY A 130 12.78 12.24 8.74
N ALA A 131 12.41 11.44 9.76
CA ALA A 131 12.76 10.03 9.89
C ALA A 131 12.29 9.13 8.72
N ASP A 132 11.30 9.59 7.97
CA ASP A 132 10.71 8.93 6.79
C ASP A 132 11.19 9.52 5.45
N GLY A 133 12.26 10.33 5.48
CA GLY A 133 12.78 11.02 4.29
C GLY A 133 11.97 12.24 3.88
N ARG A 134 11.12 12.76 4.80
CA ARG A 134 10.34 13.98 4.60
C ARG A 134 10.63 14.96 5.73
N CYS A 135 11.03 16.18 5.40
CA CYS A 135 11.23 17.26 6.34
C CYS A 135 10.36 18.44 5.90
N GLU A 136 9.58 19.01 6.81
CA GLU A 136 8.68 20.14 6.51
C GLU A 136 9.40 21.29 5.79
N SER A 137 10.65 21.59 6.18
CA SER A 137 11.46 22.63 5.54
C SER A 137 11.78 22.39 4.06
N ASP A 138 11.67 21.16 3.58
CA ASP A 138 11.97 20.77 2.19
C ASP A 138 10.73 20.85 1.30
N PHE A 139 9.54 21.06 1.88
CA PHE A 139 8.26 21.12 1.19
C PHE A 139 7.80 22.56 0.96
N ASP A 140 8.15 23.08 -0.19
CA ASP A 140 7.58 24.31 -0.73
C ASP A 140 6.36 24.00 -1.62
N GLU A 141 5.73 25.04 -2.16
CA GLU A 141 4.56 24.92 -3.03
C GLU A 141 4.81 24.01 -4.26
N LYS A 142 6.05 24.01 -4.79
CA LYS A 142 6.40 23.17 -5.94
C LYS A 142 6.48 21.70 -5.57
N VAL A 143 6.99 21.39 -4.37
CA VAL A 143 7.07 20.01 -3.88
C VAL A 143 5.67 19.48 -3.59
N TYR A 144 4.80 20.25 -2.96
CA TYR A 144 3.39 19.88 -2.76
C TYR A 144 2.67 19.65 -4.09
N GLN A 145 2.88 20.53 -5.07
CA GLN A 145 2.32 20.33 -6.40
C GLN A 145 2.89 19.07 -7.05
N GLY A 146 4.19 18.81 -6.94
CA GLY A 146 4.83 17.61 -7.47
C GLY A 146 4.33 16.32 -6.80
N GLU A 147 4.00 16.36 -5.50
CA GLU A 147 3.39 15.24 -4.76
C GLU A 147 2.00 14.92 -5.32
N ARG A 148 1.14 15.92 -5.54
CA ARG A 148 -0.16 15.76 -6.17
C ARG A 148 -0.04 15.18 -7.57
N GLU A 149 0.87 15.71 -8.40
CA GLU A 149 1.12 15.22 -9.75
C GLU A 149 1.61 13.77 -9.75
N LEU A 150 2.52 13.38 -8.84
CA LEU A 150 2.96 12.00 -8.69
C LEU A 150 1.81 11.06 -8.32
N PHE A 151 0.90 11.50 -7.45
CA PHE A 151 -0.27 10.72 -7.08
C PHE A 151 -1.23 10.56 -8.28
N GLU A 152 -1.54 11.65 -8.98
CA GLU A 152 -2.41 11.64 -10.16
C GLU A 152 -1.83 10.76 -11.28
N MET A 153 -0.52 10.83 -11.55
CA MET A 153 0.16 9.96 -12.52
C MET A 153 0.00 8.46 -12.18
N GLN A 154 0.06 8.11 -10.91
CA GLN A 154 -0.13 6.72 -10.47
C GLN A 154 -1.60 6.28 -10.56
N LEU A 155 -2.56 7.16 -10.27
CA LEU A 155 -3.99 6.91 -10.48
C LEU A 155 -4.32 6.69 -11.96
N GLU A 156 -3.73 7.51 -12.85
CA GLU A 156 -3.82 7.34 -14.29
C GLU A 156 -3.28 5.97 -14.73
N LEU A 157 -2.11 5.57 -14.22
CA LEU A 157 -1.51 4.27 -14.50
C LEU A 157 -2.43 3.12 -14.02
N ALA A 158 -3.00 3.23 -12.82
CA ALA A 158 -3.96 2.25 -12.32
C ALA A 158 -5.20 2.13 -13.21
N ARG A 159 -5.71 3.26 -13.70
CA ARG A 159 -6.82 3.31 -14.66
C ARG A 159 -6.47 2.64 -15.99
N GLU A 160 -5.29 2.94 -16.55
CA GLU A 160 -4.81 2.33 -17.79
C GLU A 160 -4.68 0.81 -17.69
N LEU A 161 -4.12 0.33 -16.58
CA LEU A 161 -3.91 -1.09 -16.31
C LEU A 161 -5.17 -1.79 -15.76
N LYS A 162 -6.21 -1.04 -15.40
CA LYS A 162 -7.46 -1.51 -14.76
C LYS A 162 -7.18 -2.25 -13.44
N LEU A 163 -6.17 -1.83 -12.72
CA LEU A 163 -5.80 -2.37 -11.41
C LEU A 163 -6.35 -1.49 -10.29
N PRO A 164 -6.73 -2.07 -9.14
CA PRO A 164 -7.10 -1.27 -7.96
C PRO A 164 -5.92 -0.44 -7.47
N PHE A 165 -6.24 0.68 -6.85
CA PHE A 165 -5.24 1.58 -6.26
C PHE A 165 -5.24 1.48 -4.73
N ILE A 166 -4.05 1.52 -4.13
CA ILE A 166 -3.86 1.57 -2.67
C ILE A 166 -3.46 2.99 -2.29
N ILE A 167 -4.42 3.71 -1.70
CA ILE A 167 -4.25 5.12 -1.34
C ILE A 167 -3.55 5.23 0.01
N HIS A 168 -2.41 5.92 0.04
CA HIS A 168 -1.82 6.53 1.21
C HIS A 168 -2.39 7.94 1.37
N SER A 169 -2.96 8.26 2.53
CA SER A 169 -3.43 9.61 2.82
C SER A 169 -3.27 9.90 4.30
N ARG A 170 -2.44 10.88 4.64
CA ARG A 170 -2.15 11.23 6.02
C ARG A 170 -2.10 12.75 6.19
N ASP A 171 -3.00 13.28 7.01
CA ASP A 171 -3.19 14.73 7.22
C ASP A 171 -3.42 15.54 5.91
N ALA A 172 -3.92 14.88 4.85
CA ALA A 172 -4.04 15.41 3.48
C ALA A 172 -5.38 15.08 2.80
N PHE A 173 -6.47 14.93 3.57
CA PHE A 173 -7.71 14.36 3.04
C PHE A 173 -8.32 15.15 1.88
N GLU A 174 -8.48 16.47 2.02
CA GLU A 174 -9.14 17.30 0.98
C GLU A 174 -8.30 17.31 -0.31
N ASP A 175 -6.98 17.43 -0.22
CA ASP A 175 -6.09 17.34 -1.39
C ASP A 175 -6.14 15.94 -2.04
N THR A 176 -6.23 14.88 -1.22
CA THR A 176 -6.44 13.52 -1.72
C THR A 176 -7.74 13.42 -2.52
N LEU A 177 -8.83 13.96 -1.98
CA LEU A 177 -10.14 13.95 -2.63
C LEU A 177 -10.12 14.74 -3.95
N ASP A 178 -9.43 15.87 -3.98
CA ASP A 178 -9.26 16.67 -5.21
C ASP A 178 -8.54 15.90 -6.30
N CYS A 179 -7.41 15.22 -5.99
CA CYS A 179 -6.71 14.38 -6.95
C CYS A 179 -7.59 13.23 -7.46
N LEU A 180 -8.36 12.57 -6.58
CA LEU A 180 -9.29 11.51 -6.98
C LEU A 180 -10.37 12.02 -7.94
N ASN A 181 -10.91 13.20 -7.68
CA ASN A 181 -11.91 13.83 -8.55
C ASN A 181 -11.31 14.27 -9.88
N ASN A 182 -10.08 14.81 -9.89
CA ASN A 182 -9.39 15.25 -11.10
C ASN A 182 -9.17 14.07 -12.07
N VAL A 183 -8.72 12.94 -11.55
CA VAL A 183 -8.47 11.76 -12.39
C VAL A 183 -9.75 10.98 -12.70
N GLY A 184 -10.72 10.98 -11.78
CA GLY A 184 -11.99 10.28 -11.96
C GLY A 184 -11.87 8.75 -11.99
N TYR A 185 -10.87 8.18 -11.30
CA TYR A 185 -10.70 6.75 -11.13
C TYR A 185 -10.92 6.35 -9.68
N HIS A 186 -11.95 5.54 -9.43
CA HIS A 186 -12.42 5.19 -8.09
C HIS A 186 -12.52 3.67 -7.91
N ASN A 187 -11.36 2.99 -7.88
CA ASN A 187 -11.27 1.55 -7.69
C ASN A 187 -10.09 1.21 -6.79
N GLY A 188 -10.34 0.80 -5.58
CA GLY A 188 -9.27 0.40 -4.64
C GLY A 188 -9.60 0.66 -3.18
N ILE A 189 -8.57 0.90 -2.40
CA ILE A 189 -8.60 0.98 -0.94
C ILE A 189 -7.97 2.28 -0.43
N VAL A 190 -8.57 2.89 0.59
CA VAL A 190 -7.88 3.86 1.44
C VAL A 190 -7.29 3.09 2.62
N HIS A 191 -5.97 2.92 2.63
CA HIS A 191 -5.29 2.09 3.63
C HIS A 191 -5.01 2.85 4.93
N CYS A 192 -4.84 2.13 6.04
CA CYS A 192 -4.55 2.70 7.36
C CYS A 192 -5.42 3.91 7.70
N TYR A 193 -6.71 3.81 7.38
CA TYR A 193 -7.66 4.91 7.49
C TYR A 193 -7.66 5.53 8.89
N SER A 194 -7.44 6.84 8.98
CA SER A 194 -7.30 7.58 10.23
C SER A 194 -8.17 8.84 10.36
N TYR A 195 -9.03 9.08 9.37
CA TYR A 195 -9.97 10.21 9.36
C TYR A 195 -11.29 9.88 10.06
N GLY A 196 -12.23 10.82 10.04
CA GLY A 196 -13.54 10.70 10.65
C GLY A 196 -14.59 10.05 9.76
N ILE A 197 -15.84 10.06 10.24
CA ILE A 197 -16.99 9.46 9.53
C ILE A 197 -17.36 10.26 8.28
N GLU A 198 -17.25 11.58 8.31
CA GLU A 198 -17.61 12.42 7.15
C GLU A 198 -16.68 12.18 5.96
N GLU A 199 -15.39 12.02 6.22
CA GLU A 199 -14.40 11.68 5.20
C GLU A 199 -14.60 10.24 4.71
N ALA A 200 -14.91 9.30 5.62
CA ALA A 200 -15.26 7.92 5.24
C ALA A 200 -16.49 7.88 4.32
N ARG A 201 -17.51 8.70 4.59
CA ARG A 201 -18.69 8.81 3.73
C ARG A 201 -18.32 9.24 2.32
N LYS A 202 -17.49 10.30 2.18
CA LYS A 202 -17.01 10.78 0.86
C LYS A 202 -16.28 9.66 0.08
N CYS A 203 -15.40 8.91 0.75
CA CYS A 203 -14.71 7.77 0.13
C CYS A 203 -15.68 6.66 -0.30
N LEU A 204 -16.62 6.28 0.58
CA LEU A 204 -17.61 5.23 0.32
C LEU A 204 -18.55 5.61 -0.82
N ASP A 205 -19.00 6.87 -0.88
CA ASP A 205 -19.85 7.40 -1.94
C ASP A 205 -19.16 7.34 -3.31
N LEU A 206 -17.83 7.49 -3.36
CA LEU A 206 -17.01 7.30 -4.55
C LEU A 206 -16.73 5.82 -4.86
N GLY A 207 -17.07 4.89 -3.98
CA GLY A 207 -16.90 3.44 -4.19
C GLY A 207 -15.63 2.83 -3.60
N TRP A 208 -14.84 3.59 -2.82
CA TRP A 208 -13.62 3.10 -2.18
C TRP A 208 -13.91 2.13 -1.04
N TYR A 209 -12.99 1.21 -0.80
CA TYR A 209 -12.92 0.41 0.41
C TYR A 209 -12.12 1.14 1.48
N ILE A 210 -12.47 0.90 2.75
CA ILE A 210 -11.78 1.47 3.92
C ILE A 210 -11.02 0.35 4.61
N ALA A 211 -9.70 0.49 4.72
CA ALA A 211 -8.85 -0.47 5.39
C ALA A 211 -8.28 0.11 6.68
N PHE A 212 -8.43 -0.64 7.76
CA PHE A 212 -7.94 -0.28 9.08
C PHE A 212 -6.65 -1.04 9.39
N GLY A 213 -5.61 -0.34 9.79
CA GLY A 213 -4.31 -0.91 10.14
C GLY A 213 -4.10 -1.02 11.65
N GLY A 214 -2.86 -1.32 12.04
CA GLY A 214 -2.46 -1.48 13.45
C GLY A 214 -2.74 -0.29 14.36
N ALA A 215 -2.96 0.91 13.81
CA ALA A 215 -3.32 2.11 14.58
C ALA A 215 -4.57 1.92 15.45
N VAL A 216 -5.45 0.99 15.11
CA VAL A 216 -6.62 0.63 15.92
C VAL A 216 -6.26 0.11 17.32
N THR A 217 -5.06 -0.44 17.50
CA THR A 217 -4.63 -1.07 18.74
C THR A 217 -4.05 -0.10 19.76
N TYR A 218 -3.65 1.12 19.34
CA TYR A 218 -3.01 2.10 20.23
C TYR A 218 -3.74 3.45 20.31
N ASN A 219 -4.99 3.49 19.91
CA ASN A 219 -5.82 4.69 20.08
C ASN A 219 -5.95 5.07 21.54
N LYS A 220 -5.69 6.35 21.86
CA LYS A 220 -5.94 6.90 23.19
C LYS A 220 -7.41 6.72 23.55
N LYS A 221 -7.72 6.45 24.83
CA LYS A 221 -9.10 6.24 25.32
C LYS A 221 -10.11 7.28 24.83
N ALA A 222 -9.68 8.55 24.69
CA ALA A 222 -10.52 9.62 24.21
C ALA A 222 -10.99 9.46 22.75
N LYS A 223 -10.20 8.83 21.90
CA LYS A 223 -10.53 8.57 20.46
C LYS A 223 -11.18 7.20 20.24
N LEU A 224 -11.27 6.39 21.28
CA LEU A 224 -11.77 5.02 21.13
C LEU A 224 -13.25 4.96 20.76
N GLU A 225 -14.07 5.84 21.32
CA GLU A 225 -15.52 5.85 21.00
C GLU A 225 -15.76 6.37 19.59
N GLU A 226 -15.10 7.44 19.17
CA GLU A 226 -15.16 7.93 17.78
C GLU A 226 -14.74 6.84 16.80
N PHE A 227 -13.67 6.11 17.13
CA PHE A 227 -13.21 4.99 16.32
C PHE A 227 -14.22 3.83 16.25
N LYS A 228 -14.86 3.48 17.37
CA LYS A 228 -15.93 2.47 17.40
C LYS A 228 -17.16 2.89 16.57
N GLU A 229 -17.50 4.17 16.59
CA GLU A 229 -18.57 4.70 15.76
C GLU A 229 -18.21 4.61 14.28
N LEU A 230 -16.98 4.96 13.90
CA LEU A 230 -16.47 4.79 12.55
C LEU A 230 -16.51 3.32 12.10
N LEU A 231 -16.07 2.36 12.94
CA LEU A 231 -16.15 0.93 12.64
C LEU A 231 -17.58 0.43 12.43
N ARG A 232 -18.57 1.00 13.15
CA ARG A 232 -19.99 0.66 12.96
C ARG A 232 -20.58 1.31 11.72
N TYR A 233 -20.03 2.44 11.31
CA TYR A 233 -20.49 3.21 10.16
C TYR A 233 -20.08 2.56 8.84
N VAL A 234 -18.85 2.06 8.73
CA VAL A 234 -18.34 1.44 7.50
C VAL A 234 -19.06 0.12 7.24
N PRO A 235 -19.71 -0.05 6.07
CA PRO A 235 -20.39 -1.30 5.73
C PRO A 235 -19.39 -2.49 5.70
N SER A 236 -19.82 -3.64 6.18
CA SER A 236 -18.96 -4.84 6.28
C SER A 236 -18.39 -5.29 4.94
N GLU A 237 -19.13 -5.06 3.85
CA GLU A 237 -18.70 -5.34 2.46
C GLU A 237 -17.69 -4.33 1.89
N ARG A 238 -17.44 -3.24 2.62
CA ARG A 238 -16.46 -2.19 2.27
C ARG A 238 -15.35 -2.05 3.29
N PHE A 239 -15.31 -2.97 4.24
CA PHE A 239 -14.36 -2.98 5.35
C PHE A 239 -13.22 -3.97 5.08
N LEU A 240 -11.96 -3.54 5.29
CA LEU A 240 -10.76 -4.38 5.20
C LEU A 240 -9.88 -4.21 6.46
N CYS A 241 -9.03 -5.20 6.75
CA CYS A 241 -8.01 -5.17 7.79
C CYS A 241 -6.65 -5.53 7.19
#